data_ddaf3e81ab9e3cea8b5445a332881a47
#
_entry.id   ddaf3e81ab9e3cea8b5445a332881a47
#
_cell.length_a   1.000
_cell.length_b   1.000
_cell.length_c   1.000
_cell.angle_alpha   90.00
_cell.angle_beta   90.00
_cell.angle_gamma   90.00
#
_symmetry.space_group_name_H-M   'P 1'
#
loop_
_entity.id
_entity.type
_entity.pdbx_description
1 polymer ?
#
loop_
_entity_poly.entity_id
_entity_poly.type
_entity_poly.pdbx_seq_one_letter_code
_entity_poly.pdbx_strand_id
1 'polypeptide(L)'
;MKRFKYKLNGLTIAIVIIGFVFCLAAIVFSIIKLVVNGGISDATVTLNVIAIVLAVLCSAVFVFICTMHYRVDAGGIKLVFGFFEIKSNSFTPDKIAAVVYKTKDNILLVVSDLTLENPPGTLINIDSSLFNAFVKTLTDSGISFDYIEDIN
;
A
#
# COMPACT_ATOMS: atom_id res chain seq x y z
N MET A 1 15.11 7.20 9.95
CA MET A 1 13.85 6.91 9.26
C MET A 1 14.14 6.47 7.84
N LYS A 2 13.73 5.28 7.45
CA LYS A 2 13.91 4.71 6.10
C LYS A 2 12.57 4.26 5.52
N ARG A 3 12.41 4.33 4.19
CA ARG A 3 11.18 3.94 3.48
C ARG A 3 11.47 2.76 2.58
N PHE A 4 10.55 1.78 2.59
CA PHE A 4 10.59 0.60 1.74
C PHE A 4 9.31 0.53 0.93
N LYS A 5 9.44 0.55 -0.40
CA LYS A 5 8.29 0.53 -1.29
C LYS A 5 7.47 -0.76 -1.09
N TYR A 6 6.16 -0.62 -0.98
CA TYR A 6 5.24 -1.76 -0.94
C TYR A 6 5.25 -2.48 -2.30
N LYS A 7 5.42 -3.79 -2.28
CA LYS A 7 5.39 -4.61 -3.51
C LYS A 7 3.95 -4.96 -3.85
N LEU A 8 3.41 -4.32 -4.87
CA LEU A 8 2.12 -4.67 -5.44
C LEU A 8 2.27 -5.94 -6.30
N ASN A 9 1.28 -6.82 -6.25
CA ASN A 9 1.25 -7.95 -7.17
C ASN A 9 0.85 -7.50 -8.59
N GLY A 10 1.19 -8.31 -9.61
CA GLY A 10 0.94 -7.97 -11.01
C GLY A 10 -0.54 -7.72 -11.32
N LEU A 11 -1.45 -8.48 -10.70
CA LEU A 11 -2.89 -8.30 -10.86
C LEU A 11 -3.35 -6.94 -10.32
N THR A 12 -2.89 -6.55 -9.12
CA THR A 12 -3.20 -5.23 -8.54
C THR A 12 -2.70 -4.11 -9.43
N ILE A 13 -1.47 -4.22 -9.97
CA ILE A 13 -0.92 -3.23 -10.90
C ILE A 13 -1.79 -3.12 -12.15
N ALA A 14 -2.20 -4.24 -12.74
CA ALA A 14 -3.07 -4.26 -13.92
C ALA A 14 -4.42 -3.58 -13.64
N ILE A 15 -5.07 -3.90 -12.51
CA ILE A 15 -6.34 -3.28 -12.09
C ILE A 15 -6.17 -1.77 -11.92
N VAL A 16 -5.09 -1.33 -11.27
CA VAL A 16 -4.79 0.11 -11.06
C VAL A 16 -4.63 0.83 -12.39
N ILE A 17 -3.85 0.26 -13.33
CA ILE A 17 -3.63 0.87 -14.65
C ILE A 17 -4.94 0.95 -15.44
N ILE A 18 -5.68 -0.15 -15.52
CA ILE A 18 -6.96 -0.21 -16.25
C ILE A 18 -7.94 0.79 -15.63
N GLY A 19 -8.11 0.78 -14.31
CA GLY A 19 -9.01 1.69 -13.61
C GLY A 19 -8.64 3.16 -13.83
N PHE A 20 -7.35 3.49 -13.81
CA PHE A 20 -6.86 4.84 -14.07
C PHE A 20 -7.18 5.31 -15.50
N VAL A 21 -6.97 4.44 -16.51
CA VAL A 21 -7.32 4.71 -17.90
C VAL A 21 -8.82 4.95 -18.06
N PHE A 22 -9.67 4.13 -17.42
CA PHE A 22 -11.13 4.35 -17.44
C PHE A 22 -11.53 5.68 -16.79
N CYS A 23 -10.91 6.07 -15.68
CA CYS A 23 -11.17 7.36 -15.05
C CYS A 23 -10.80 8.53 -15.98
N LEU A 24 -9.64 8.48 -16.63
CA LEU A 24 -9.23 9.49 -17.60
C LEU A 24 -10.21 9.57 -18.79
N ALA A 25 -10.60 8.42 -19.33
CA ALA A 25 -11.59 8.36 -20.42
C ALA A 25 -12.94 8.96 -20.00
N ALA A 26 -13.41 8.68 -18.78
CA ALA A 26 -14.65 9.23 -18.25
C ALA A 26 -14.58 10.76 -18.10
N ILE A 27 -13.45 11.31 -17.64
CA ILE A 27 -13.24 12.75 -17.53
C ILE A 27 -13.30 13.40 -18.93
N VAL A 28 -12.53 12.88 -19.88
CA VAL A 28 -12.49 13.41 -21.25
C VAL A 28 -13.87 13.37 -21.89
N PHE A 29 -14.57 12.24 -21.79
CA PHE A 29 -15.91 12.08 -22.37
C PHE A 29 -16.93 13.04 -21.73
N SER A 30 -16.88 13.22 -20.41
CA SER A 30 -17.76 14.16 -19.71
C SER A 30 -17.49 15.61 -20.11
N ILE A 31 -16.21 15.99 -20.26
CA ILE A 31 -15.83 17.33 -20.73
C ILE A 31 -16.31 17.56 -22.15
N ILE A 32 -16.11 16.60 -23.07
CA ILE A 32 -16.58 16.71 -24.47
C ILE A 32 -18.10 16.91 -24.48
N LYS A 33 -18.87 16.13 -23.72
CA LYS A 33 -20.31 16.28 -23.61
C LYS A 33 -20.73 17.67 -23.11
N LEU A 34 -20.05 18.22 -22.12
CA LEU A 34 -20.33 19.54 -21.58
C LEU A 34 -20.06 20.64 -22.62
N VAL A 35 -18.98 20.50 -23.40
CA VAL A 35 -18.57 21.52 -24.40
C VAL A 35 -19.40 21.44 -25.66
N VAL A 36 -19.64 20.23 -26.21
CA VAL A 36 -20.31 20.04 -27.51
C VAL A 36 -21.82 20.20 -27.39
N ASN A 37 -22.39 19.77 -26.27
CA ASN A 37 -23.85 19.80 -26.10
C ASN A 37 -24.34 21.03 -25.30
N GLY A 38 -23.63 22.15 -25.38
CA GLY A 38 -23.99 23.39 -24.68
C GLY A 38 -25.46 23.80 -24.88
N GLY A 39 -26.29 23.55 -23.85
CA GLY A 39 -27.74 23.82 -23.86
C GLY A 39 -28.63 22.66 -23.46
N ILE A 40 -28.06 21.53 -23.06
CA ILE A 40 -28.78 20.38 -22.50
C ILE A 40 -29.17 20.64 -21.03
N SER A 41 -30.34 20.09 -20.65
CA SER A 41 -30.96 20.27 -19.34
C SER A 41 -29.99 20.25 -18.13
N ASP A 42 -30.29 21.05 -17.13
CA ASP A 42 -29.52 21.14 -15.88
C ASP A 42 -29.16 19.78 -15.26
N ALA A 43 -30.04 18.78 -15.42
CA ALA A 43 -29.81 17.41 -14.98
C ALA A 43 -28.62 16.73 -15.67
N THR A 44 -28.44 16.95 -16.99
CA THR A 44 -27.30 16.37 -17.74
C THR A 44 -25.98 17.03 -17.35
N VAL A 45 -25.99 18.34 -17.14
CA VAL A 45 -24.81 19.08 -16.64
C VAL A 45 -24.40 18.55 -15.28
N THR A 46 -25.36 18.42 -14.35
CA THR A 46 -25.12 17.91 -12.99
C THR A 46 -24.53 16.50 -13.01
N LEU A 47 -25.06 15.58 -13.82
CA LEU A 47 -24.55 14.21 -13.92
C LEU A 47 -23.11 14.17 -14.45
N ASN A 48 -22.78 14.97 -15.47
CA ASN A 48 -21.41 15.02 -15.98
C ASN A 48 -20.41 15.63 -14.98
N VAL A 49 -20.81 16.64 -14.21
CA VAL A 49 -20.00 17.22 -13.14
C VAL A 49 -19.73 16.18 -12.04
N ILE A 50 -20.77 15.45 -11.60
CA ILE A 50 -20.62 14.37 -10.62
C ILE A 50 -19.66 13.29 -11.14
N ALA A 51 -19.80 12.89 -12.41
CA ALA A 51 -18.93 11.89 -13.03
C ALA A 51 -17.45 12.33 -13.03
N ILE A 52 -17.18 13.60 -13.35
CA ILE A 52 -15.82 14.16 -13.30
C ILE A 52 -15.27 14.12 -11.87
N VAL A 53 -16.04 14.58 -10.88
CA VAL A 53 -15.61 14.58 -9.46
C VAL A 53 -15.29 13.17 -8.99
N LEU A 54 -16.17 12.19 -9.27
CA LEU A 54 -15.93 10.79 -8.90
C LEU A 54 -14.68 10.23 -9.59
N ALA A 55 -14.48 10.50 -10.87
CA ALA A 55 -13.32 10.01 -11.61
C ALA A 55 -12.00 10.62 -11.08
N VAL A 56 -12.00 11.89 -10.67
CA VAL A 56 -10.85 12.55 -10.03
C VAL A 56 -10.54 11.91 -8.67
N LEU A 57 -11.56 11.66 -7.85
CA LEU A 57 -11.40 10.99 -6.55
C LEU A 57 -10.84 9.57 -6.70
N CYS A 58 -11.37 8.78 -7.65
CA CYS A 58 -10.86 7.45 -7.97
C CYS A 58 -9.41 7.50 -8.45
N SER A 59 -9.06 8.46 -9.31
CA SER A 59 -7.69 8.64 -9.78
C SER A 59 -6.74 8.94 -8.64
N ALA A 60 -7.13 9.75 -7.67
CA ALA A 60 -6.33 10.03 -6.46
C ALA A 60 -6.09 8.75 -5.64
N VAL A 61 -7.10 7.90 -5.48
CA VAL A 61 -6.94 6.60 -4.79
C VAL A 61 -5.92 5.71 -5.50
N PHE A 62 -5.94 5.63 -6.84
CA PHE A 62 -4.96 4.85 -7.59
C PHE A 62 -3.53 5.39 -7.41
N VAL A 63 -3.35 6.70 -7.40
CA VAL A 63 -2.03 7.31 -7.09
C VAL A 63 -1.59 6.94 -5.69
N PHE A 64 -2.48 6.97 -4.68
CA PHE A 64 -2.14 6.59 -3.32
C PHE A 64 -1.74 5.11 -3.21
N ILE A 65 -2.40 4.20 -3.92
CA ILE A 65 -2.01 2.78 -3.99
C ILE A 65 -0.57 2.66 -4.51
N CYS A 66 -0.22 3.39 -5.57
CA CYS A 66 1.13 3.36 -6.13
C CYS A 66 2.20 3.96 -5.21
N THR A 67 1.82 4.82 -4.26
CA THR A 67 2.73 5.45 -3.29
C THR A 67 2.83 4.71 -1.96
N MET A 68 2.15 3.57 -1.80
CA MET A 68 2.25 2.75 -0.58
C MET A 68 3.69 2.37 -0.26
N HIS A 69 4.07 2.53 1.00
CA HIS A 69 5.39 2.15 1.48
C HIS A 69 5.38 1.86 2.98
N TYR A 70 6.32 1.02 3.42
CA TYR A 70 6.64 0.86 4.82
C TYR A 70 7.62 1.94 5.24
N ARG A 71 7.33 2.59 6.35
CA ARG A 71 8.24 3.50 7.04
C ARG A 71 8.76 2.82 8.28
N VAL A 72 10.08 2.75 8.42
CA VAL A 72 10.76 2.17 9.58
C VAL A 72 11.53 3.27 10.29
N ASP A 73 11.24 3.44 11.57
CA ASP A 73 11.93 4.36 12.47
C ASP A 73 11.89 3.82 13.92
N ALA A 74 12.42 4.57 14.88
CA ALA A 74 12.40 4.18 16.30
C ALA A 74 10.97 3.97 16.87
N GLY A 75 9.94 4.49 16.19
CA GLY A 75 8.53 4.24 16.53
C GLY A 75 7.96 2.94 15.94
N GLY A 76 8.78 2.11 15.27
CA GLY A 76 8.39 0.82 14.73
C GLY A 76 8.25 0.78 13.21
N ILE A 77 7.40 -0.13 12.74
CA ILE A 77 7.06 -0.33 11.33
C ILE A 77 5.69 0.28 11.08
N LYS A 78 5.56 1.15 10.09
CA LYS A 78 4.31 1.81 9.73
C LYS A 78 4.03 1.65 8.24
N LEU A 79 2.88 1.09 7.90
CA LEU A 79 2.41 1.08 6.52
C LEU A 79 1.71 2.39 6.21
N VAL A 80 2.21 3.11 5.20
CA VAL A 80 1.71 4.43 4.79
C VAL A 80 1.07 4.32 3.42
N PHE A 81 -0.16 4.82 3.32
CA PHE A 81 -0.97 4.92 2.10
C PHE A 81 -1.19 6.40 1.77
N GLY A 82 -0.49 6.91 0.79
CA GLY A 82 -0.47 8.36 0.53
C GLY A 82 0.08 9.12 1.74
N PHE A 83 -0.82 9.78 2.47
CA PHE A 83 -0.51 10.53 3.70
C PHE A 83 -1.01 9.82 4.98
N PHE A 84 -1.75 8.74 4.84
CA PHE A 84 -2.41 8.06 5.95
C PHE A 84 -1.61 6.84 6.40
N GLU A 85 -1.49 6.66 7.72
CA GLU A 85 -0.94 5.47 8.33
C GLU A 85 -2.03 4.40 8.47
N ILE A 86 -1.77 3.20 7.96
CA ILE A 86 -2.67 2.05 8.11
C ILE A 86 -2.33 1.32 9.40
N LYS A 87 -3.12 1.53 10.45
CA LYS A 87 -2.87 0.99 11.79
C LYS A 87 -2.87 -0.54 11.86
N SER A 88 -3.66 -1.23 11.05
CA SER A 88 -3.73 -2.69 11.03
C SER A 88 -2.42 -3.38 10.61
N ASN A 89 -1.58 -2.69 9.86
CA ASN A 89 -0.29 -3.18 9.37
C ASN A 89 0.87 -2.33 9.89
N SER A 90 0.66 -1.65 11.03
CA SER A 90 1.67 -0.85 11.71
C SER A 90 2.00 -1.49 13.05
N PHE A 91 3.29 -1.63 13.34
CA PHE A 91 3.79 -2.30 14.54
C PHE A 91 4.63 -1.32 15.36
N THR A 92 4.25 -1.12 16.60
CA THR A 92 5.10 -0.44 17.59
C THR A 92 6.23 -1.37 18.03
N PRO A 93 7.37 -0.87 18.50
CA PRO A 93 8.53 -1.72 18.86
C PRO A 93 8.21 -2.84 19.84
N ASP A 94 7.33 -2.58 20.82
CA ASP A 94 6.85 -3.52 21.82
C ASP A 94 6.00 -4.68 21.25
N LYS A 95 5.51 -4.52 20.01
CA LYS A 95 4.72 -5.52 19.29
C LYS A 95 5.49 -6.26 18.19
N ILE A 96 6.81 -6.12 18.17
CA ILE A 96 7.68 -6.85 17.23
C ILE A 96 8.48 -7.85 18.05
N ALA A 97 7.97 -9.08 18.18
CA ALA A 97 8.67 -10.14 18.88
C ALA A 97 9.70 -10.82 17.99
N ALA A 98 9.35 -11.11 16.74
CA ALA A 98 10.26 -11.70 15.78
C ALA A 98 10.03 -11.24 14.35
N VAL A 99 11.06 -11.36 13.52
CA VAL A 99 11.01 -11.22 12.08
C VAL A 99 11.42 -12.55 11.47
N VAL A 100 10.49 -13.20 10.77
CA VAL A 100 10.67 -14.54 10.19
C VAL A 100 10.82 -14.40 8.68
N TYR A 101 11.94 -14.88 8.15
CA TYR A 101 12.14 -15.01 6.71
C TYR A 101 11.90 -16.46 6.28
N LYS A 102 10.83 -16.70 5.52
CA LYS A 102 10.59 -18.00 4.92
C LYS A 102 11.26 -18.09 3.55
N THR A 103 12.36 -18.80 3.49
CA THR A 103 13.22 -18.88 2.31
C THR A 103 12.50 -19.54 1.13
N LYS A 104 11.69 -20.57 1.37
CA LYS A 104 10.96 -21.31 0.34
C LYS A 104 9.95 -20.44 -0.41
N ASP A 105 9.21 -19.63 0.32
CA ASP A 105 8.16 -18.77 -0.24
C ASP A 105 8.69 -17.37 -0.59
N ASN A 106 9.92 -17.08 -0.18
CA ASN A 106 10.57 -15.77 -0.33
C ASN A 106 9.73 -14.63 0.24
N ILE A 107 9.25 -14.82 1.49
CA ILE A 107 8.39 -13.88 2.21
C ILE A 107 9.00 -13.50 3.55
N LEU A 108 8.70 -12.28 4.01
CA LEU A 108 9.08 -11.76 5.31
C LEU A 108 7.83 -11.55 6.16
N LEU A 109 7.83 -12.11 7.35
CA LEU A 109 6.74 -11.99 8.32
C LEU A 109 7.20 -11.25 9.56
N VAL A 110 6.37 -10.37 10.09
CA VAL A 110 6.52 -9.80 11.43
C VAL A 110 5.58 -10.53 12.37
N VAL A 111 6.14 -11.10 13.44
CA VAL A 111 5.43 -11.85 14.47
C VAL A 111 5.37 -11.01 15.72
N SER A 112 4.20 -10.87 16.32
CA SER A 112 3.99 -10.05 17.51
C SER A 112 3.98 -10.84 18.82
N ASP A 113 3.84 -12.16 18.77
CA ASP A 113 3.82 -13.02 19.96
C ASP A 113 4.40 -14.40 19.62
N LEU A 114 5.50 -14.76 20.27
CA LEU A 114 6.18 -16.05 20.11
C LEU A 114 5.68 -17.11 21.11
N THR A 115 4.78 -16.77 22.03
CA THR A 115 4.29 -17.72 23.03
C THR A 115 3.24 -18.69 22.45
N LEU A 116 2.70 -18.38 21.30
CA LEU A 116 1.73 -19.20 20.60
C LEU A 116 2.41 -20.30 19.78
N GLU A 117 1.85 -21.51 19.79
CA GLU A 117 2.37 -22.65 19.03
C GLU A 117 2.43 -22.39 17.51
N ASN A 118 1.52 -21.54 16.99
CA ASN A 118 1.51 -21.03 15.62
C ASN A 118 1.25 -19.52 15.64
N PRO A 119 2.29 -18.71 15.87
CA PRO A 119 2.11 -17.27 16.01
C PRO A 119 1.63 -16.64 14.70
N PRO A 120 0.59 -15.78 14.73
CA PRO A 120 0.13 -15.09 13.54
C PRO A 120 1.20 -14.09 13.07
N GLY A 121 1.78 -14.35 11.90
CA GLY A 121 2.72 -13.44 11.28
C GLY A 121 2.03 -12.52 10.28
N THR A 122 2.34 -11.25 10.32
CA THR A 122 1.89 -10.28 9.30
C THR A 122 2.92 -10.18 8.17
N LEU A 123 2.45 -10.44 6.95
CA LEU A 123 3.29 -10.38 5.76
C LEU A 123 3.76 -8.95 5.46
N ILE A 124 5.06 -8.78 5.30
CA ILE A 124 5.69 -7.54 4.83
C ILE A 124 5.91 -7.63 3.31
N ASN A 125 5.05 -6.94 2.57
CA ASN A 125 5.08 -6.94 1.11
C ASN A 125 6.11 -5.93 0.56
N ILE A 126 7.38 -6.31 0.58
CA ILE A 126 8.49 -5.58 -0.06
C ILE A 126 9.23 -6.52 -1.02
N ASP A 127 10.10 -5.96 -1.85
CA ASP A 127 10.95 -6.78 -2.70
C ASP A 127 11.95 -7.58 -1.87
N SER A 128 12.14 -8.85 -2.19
CA SER A 128 13.04 -9.75 -1.44
C SER A 128 14.49 -9.25 -1.41
N SER A 129 14.93 -8.56 -2.44
CA SER A 129 16.25 -7.93 -2.46
C SER A 129 16.45 -6.87 -1.35
N LEU A 130 15.35 -6.39 -0.77
CA LEU A 130 15.36 -5.39 0.29
C LEU A 130 15.21 -5.99 1.70
N PHE A 131 15.01 -7.30 1.86
CA PHE A 131 14.78 -7.93 3.16
C PHE A 131 15.92 -7.67 4.15
N ASN A 132 17.16 -7.92 3.73
CA ASN A 132 18.34 -7.67 4.58
C ASN A 132 18.47 -6.19 4.98
N ALA A 133 18.17 -5.28 4.04
CA ALA A 133 18.20 -3.85 4.32
C ALA A 133 17.06 -3.43 5.25
N PHE A 134 15.90 -4.10 5.18
CA PHE A 134 14.77 -3.88 6.06
C PHE A 134 15.09 -4.33 7.49
N VAL A 135 15.56 -5.57 7.67
CA VAL A 135 15.97 -6.14 8.95
C VAL A 135 17.08 -5.30 9.60
N LYS A 136 18.12 -4.94 8.84
CA LYS A 136 19.17 -4.06 9.31
C LYS A 136 18.62 -2.71 9.79
N THR A 137 17.65 -2.14 9.08
CA THR A 137 17.06 -0.84 9.46
C THR A 137 16.28 -0.95 10.78
N LEU A 138 15.61 -2.07 11.05
CA LEU A 138 14.97 -2.33 12.35
C LEU A 138 15.99 -2.34 13.48
N THR A 139 17.07 -3.09 13.31
CA THR A 139 18.17 -3.15 14.29
C THR A 139 18.81 -1.77 14.51
N ASP A 140 19.12 -1.05 13.43
CA ASP A 140 19.71 0.30 13.49
C ASP A 140 18.75 1.33 14.17
N SER A 141 17.44 1.05 14.16
CA SER A 141 16.43 1.87 14.82
C SER A 141 16.27 1.53 16.34
N GLY A 142 17.05 0.60 16.85
CA GLY A 142 17.03 0.19 18.25
C GLY A 142 15.85 -0.70 18.62
N ILE A 143 15.20 -1.34 17.64
CA ILE A 143 14.10 -2.28 17.86
C ILE A 143 14.72 -3.65 18.18
N SER A 144 14.35 -4.22 19.32
CA SER A 144 14.77 -5.57 19.74
C SER A 144 13.77 -6.58 19.19
N PHE A 145 14.24 -7.60 18.48
CA PHE A 145 13.43 -8.69 17.93
C PHE A 145 14.32 -9.90 17.63
N ASP A 146 13.70 -11.09 17.58
CA ASP A 146 14.38 -12.30 17.14
C ASP A 146 14.32 -12.41 15.62
N TYR A 147 15.45 -12.66 14.96
CA TYR A 147 15.48 -12.95 13.53
C TYR A 147 15.54 -14.45 13.31
N ILE A 148 14.55 -15.00 12.63
CA ILE A 148 14.40 -16.44 12.37
C ILE A 148 14.40 -16.65 10.86
N GLU A 149 15.34 -17.47 10.39
CA GLU A 149 15.34 -17.94 9.00
C GLU A 149 14.77 -19.35 8.95
N ASP A 150 13.59 -19.47 8.34
CA ASP A 150 12.91 -20.76 8.13
C ASP A 150 13.28 -21.30 6.76
N ILE A 151 14.13 -22.35 6.77
CA ILE A 151 14.70 -22.97 5.57
C ILE A 151 13.83 -24.17 5.08
N ASN A 152 12.80 -24.55 5.83
CA ASN A 152 11.95 -25.71 5.54
C ASN A 152 10.84 -25.46 4.50
#